data_cabf2f2f991c4a04b0a10153403938bf
#
_entry.id   cabf2f2f991c4a04b0a10153403938bf
#
_cell.length_a   1.000
_cell.length_b   1.000
_cell.length_c   1.000
_cell.angle_alpha   90.00
_cell.angle_beta   90.00
_cell.angle_gamma   90.00
#
_symmetry.space_group_name_H-M   'P 1'
#
loop_
_entity.id
_entity.type
_entity.pdbx_description
1 polymer ?
#
loop_
_entity_poly.entity_id
_entity_poly.type
_entity_poly.pdbx_seq_one_letter_code
_entity_poly.pdbx_strand_id
1 'polypeptide(L)'
;MSEVTVYGVKAGSGEHVYHPIPVTRMANGTMMCVPLHIVNGMRPGPKIMLSALSHGDATTGLEIIRQVLESVDVHELCGTIVAVPCQNPVAFEWDSRNTPIDDYNMNRTYPGNARGWFTEQLSAAISPLCDEVDMLIDWHGGGYGSAINYILLRLGSHEGGDETEKLGLAYGLEYLYNGKPAGPAAAYAGSLTDYMLTLGKNAIVAEIGSGMELAFDIVASGVRGVFNVMKHMGMLPGTPILPSRQYIIRDRPLVRPKNGGMFYPECGAEYLNRTVPKGTPVATIRCPLTFDIIESIYAPCEETVFLDMRGVMAKVHPGDYAYIFGDRSTARVIEND
;
A
#
# COMPACT_ATOMS: atom_id res chain seq x y z
N MET A 1 12.41 -9.68 -31.43
CA MET A 1 11.81 -9.97 -30.11
C MET A 1 12.74 -9.36 -29.06
N SER A 2 12.23 -8.50 -28.20
CA SER A 2 13.06 -7.75 -27.24
C SER A 2 13.20 -8.57 -25.94
N GLU A 3 14.42 -9.04 -25.68
CA GLU A 3 14.79 -9.55 -24.35
C GLU A 3 14.92 -8.35 -23.40
N VAL A 4 14.44 -8.47 -22.17
CA VAL A 4 14.66 -7.51 -21.09
C VAL A 4 15.58 -8.15 -20.06
N THR A 5 16.42 -7.33 -19.43
CA THR A 5 17.19 -7.74 -18.26
C THR A 5 16.74 -6.89 -17.06
N VAL A 6 16.36 -7.53 -15.96
CA VAL A 6 16.01 -6.91 -14.69
C VAL A 6 16.74 -7.65 -13.58
N TYR A 7 17.42 -6.94 -12.71
CA TYR A 7 18.23 -7.52 -11.64
C TYR A 7 19.26 -8.56 -12.16
N GLY A 8 19.79 -8.34 -13.38
CA GLY A 8 20.68 -9.31 -14.06
C GLY A 8 19.96 -10.56 -14.61
N VAL A 9 18.67 -10.70 -14.41
CA VAL A 9 17.85 -11.81 -14.89
C VAL A 9 17.25 -11.48 -16.24
N LYS A 10 17.36 -12.37 -17.20
CA LYS A 10 16.85 -12.21 -18.55
C LYS A 10 15.45 -12.81 -18.69
N ALA A 11 14.57 -12.08 -19.35
CA ALA A 11 13.25 -12.54 -19.74
C ALA A 11 13.01 -12.24 -21.22
N GLY A 12 12.73 -13.28 -22.01
CA GLY A 12 12.39 -13.18 -23.40
C GLY A 12 11.01 -12.52 -23.60
N SER A 13 10.71 -12.14 -24.85
CA SER A 13 9.41 -11.58 -25.23
C SER A 13 8.27 -12.58 -24.97
N GLY A 14 7.25 -12.16 -24.21
CA GLY A 14 6.12 -13.00 -23.80
C GLY A 14 6.44 -13.97 -22.65
N GLU A 15 7.59 -13.84 -22.02
CA GLU A 15 8.03 -14.75 -20.96
C GLU A 15 7.68 -14.23 -19.56
N HIS A 16 7.32 -15.18 -18.68
CA HIS A 16 7.20 -14.96 -17.23
C HIS A 16 8.30 -15.74 -16.52
N VAL A 17 9.22 -15.03 -15.86
CA VAL A 17 10.35 -15.58 -15.13
C VAL A 17 10.18 -15.37 -13.64
N TYR A 18 10.36 -16.44 -12.85
CA TYR A 18 10.49 -16.36 -11.40
C TYR A 18 11.96 -16.46 -11.01
N HIS A 19 12.42 -15.56 -10.15
CA HIS A 19 13.79 -15.57 -9.65
C HIS A 19 13.82 -15.21 -8.15
N PRO A 20 14.32 -16.11 -7.26
CA PRO A 20 14.51 -15.77 -5.86
C PRO A 20 15.78 -14.91 -5.69
N ILE A 21 15.62 -13.65 -5.27
CA ILE A 21 16.75 -12.77 -4.95
C ILE A 21 17.37 -13.24 -3.63
N PRO A 22 18.63 -13.73 -3.59
CA PRO A 22 19.27 -14.14 -2.36
C PRO A 22 19.64 -12.90 -1.52
N VAL A 23 19.30 -12.92 -0.23
CA VAL A 23 19.59 -11.82 0.70
C VAL A 23 20.69 -12.20 1.67
N THR A 24 20.45 -13.18 2.52
CA THR A 24 21.39 -13.59 3.57
C THR A 24 21.10 -15.03 4.03
N ARG A 25 22.07 -15.62 4.70
CA ARG A 25 21.91 -16.96 5.28
C ARG A 25 21.36 -16.87 6.70
N MET A 26 20.25 -17.55 6.94
CA MET A 26 19.61 -17.62 8.24
C MET A 26 20.42 -18.44 9.24
N ALA A 27 20.16 -18.27 10.54
CA ALA A 27 20.83 -19.01 11.61
C ALA A 27 20.70 -20.53 11.48
N ASN A 28 19.61 -21.02 10.88
CA ASN A 28 19.40 -22.45 10.59
C ASN A 28 20.14 -22.96 9.34
N GLY A 29 20.89 -22.08 8.66
CA GLY A 29 21.68 -22.41 7.46
C GLY A 29 20.92 -22.28 6.14
N THR A 30 19.60 -22.00 6.13
CA THR A 30 18.85 -21.78 4.89
C THR A 30 19.14 -20.40 4.29
N MET A 31 19.02 -20.27 2.97
CA MET A 31 19.13 -18.98 2.29
C MET A 31 17.79 -18.26 2.35
N MET A 32 17.77 -17.06 2.94
CA MET A 32 16.65 -16.14 2.84
C MET A 32 16.67 -15.50 1.46
N CYS A 33 15.53 -15.55 0.76
CA CYS A 33 15.35 -14.96 -0.55
C CYS A 33 14.07 -14.10 -0.58
N VAL A 34 14.09 -13.04 -1.39
CA VAL A 34 12.91 -12.24 -1.75
C VAL A 34 12.41 -12.72 -3.12
N PRO A 35 11.11 -13.02 -3.28
CA PRO A 35 10.56 -13.44 -4.56
C PRO A 35 10.54 -12.29 -5.56
N LEU A 36 11.05 -12.53 -6.77
CA LEU A 36 10.97 -11.63 -7.91
C LEU A 36 10.28 -12.34 -9.06
N HIS A 37 9.28 -11.70 -9.66
CA HIS A 37 8.69 -12.12 -10.92
C HIS A 37 8.92 -11.05 -11.99
N ILE A 38 9.26 -11.47 -13.20
CA ILE A 38 9.44 -10.60 -14.36
C ILE A 38 8.51 -11.11 -15.45
N VAL A 39 7.54 -10.29 -15.85
CA VAL A 39 6.67 -10.59 -17.01
C VAL A 39 7.00 -9.62 -18.11
N ASN A 40 7.65 -10.10 -19.17
CA ASN A 40 8.05 -9.29 -20.31
C ASN A 40 7.02 -9.42 -21.45
N GLY A 41 6.38 -8.31 -21.81
CA GLY A 41 5.39 -8.28 -22.89
C GLY A 41 6.00 -8.52 -24.28
N MET A 42 5.13 -8.69 -25.28
CA MET A 42 5.54 -8.90 -26.67
C MET A 42 6.12 -7.64 -27.34
N ARG A 43 5.86 -6.46 -26.76
CA ARG A 43 6.29 -5.17 -27.30
C ARG A 43 7.06 -4.38 -26.27
N PRO A 44 8.06 -3.57 -26.67
CA PRO A 44 8.74 -2.68 -25.74
C PRO A 44 7.78 -1.63 -25.19
N GLY A 45 8.00 -1.19 -23.96
CA GLY A 45 7.18 -0.20 -23.27
C GLY A 45 7.73 0.10 -21.88
N PRO A 46 6.95 0.82 -21.05
CA PRO A 46 7.33 1.14 -19.68
C PRO A 46 7.50 -0.10 -18.80
N LYS A 47 8.21 0.09 -17.68
CA LYS A 47 8.36 -0.93 -16.64
C LYS A 47 7.64 -0.51 -15.37
N ILE A 48 6.71 -1.33 -14.90
CA ILE A 48 5.99 -1.11 -13.66
C ILE A 48 6.44 -2.09 -12.58
N MET A 49 6.74 -1.60 -11.39
CA MET A 49 7.00 -2.43 -10.22
C MET A 49 5.72 -2.56 -9.38
N LEU A 50 5.41 -3.79 -9.01
CA LEU A 50 4.31 -4.17 -8.12
C LEU A 50 4.92 -4.76 -6.85
N SER A 51 4.70 -4.15 -5.68
CA SER A 51 5.29 -4.64 -4.44
C SER A 51 4.31 -4.69 -3.28
N ALA A 52 4.44 -5.69 -2.42
CA ALA A 52 3.59 -5.90 -1.26
C ALA A 52 4.36 -6.51 -0.09
N LEU A 53 3.71 -6.60 1.06
CA LEU A 53 4.22 -7.28 2.25
C LEU A 53 5.56 -6.73 2.75
N SER A 54 5.72 -5.41 2.81
CA SER A 54 6.72 -4.79 3.69
C SER A 54 6.32 -4.96 5.17
N HIS A 55 5.01 -5.05 5.42
CA HIS A 55 4.40 -5.49 6.67
C HIS A 55 3.76 -6.86 6.45
N GLY A 56 4.13 -7.86 7.24
CA GLY A 56 3.72 -9.25 7.01
C GLY A 56 2.23 -9.52 7.27
N ASP A 57 1.58 -8.64 8.00
CA ASP A 57 0.15 -8.69 8.31
C ASP A 57 -0.75 -8.00 7.26
N ALA A 58 -0.20 -7.55 6.12
CA ALA A 58 -0.93 -6.83 5.07
C ALA A 58 -1.02 -7.64 3.77
N THR A 59 -1.79 -8.73 3.76
CA THR A 59 -1.75 -9.78 2.73
C THR A 59 -2.50 -9.47 1.43
N THR A 60 -3.40 -8.49 1.43
CA THR A 60 -4.25 -8.16 0.27
C THR A 60 -3.43 -7.85 -0.99
N GLY A 61 -2.32 -7.11 -0.86
CA GLY A 61 -1.45 -6.76 -1.99
C GLY A 61 -0.80 -7.97 -2.67
N LEU A 62 -0.41 -8.99 -1.89
CA LEU A 62 0.12 -10.24 -2.44
C LEU A 62 -0.91 -10.93 -3.34
N GLU A 63 -2.15 -11.02 -2.89
CA GLU A 63 -3.22 -11.65 -3.66
C GLU A 63 -3.58 -10.86 -4.92
N ILE A 64 -3.56 -9.52 -4.85
CA ILE A 64 -3.73 -8.66 -6.02
C ILE A 64 -2.62 -8.95 -7.05
N ILE A 65 -1.36 -8.96 -6.63
CA ILE A 65 -0.22 -9.24 -7.52
C ILE A 65 -0.37 -10.62 -8.16
N ARG A 66 -0.71 -11.66 -7.37
CA ARG A 66 -0.93 -13.01 -7.90
C ARG A 66 -1.96 -13.02 -9.02
N GLN A 67 -3.14 -12.42 -8.79
CA GLN A 67 -4.21 -12.39 -9.79
C GLN A 67 -3.83 -11.56 -11.03
N VAL A 68 -3.10 -10.46 -10.88
CA VAL A 68 -2.59 -9.68 -12.01
C VAL A 68 -1.65 -10.52 -12.86
N LEU A 69 -0.67 -11.21 -12.23
CA LEU A 69 0.29 -12.03 -12.96
C LEU A 69 -0.35 -13.23 -13.67
N GLU A 70 -1.45 -13.77 -13.13
CA GLU A 70 -2.19 -14.89 -13.75
C GLU A 70 -3.14 -14.43 -14.88
N SER A 71 -3.61 -13.18 -14.83
CA SER A 71 -4.64 -12.70 -15.77
C SER A 71 -4.11 -11.76 -16.85
N VAL A 72 -2.87 -11.26 -16.74
CA VAL A 72 -2.31 -10.40 -17.78
C VAL A 72 -2.03 -11.17 -19.07
N ASP A 73 -2.55 -10.65 -20.19
CA ASP A 73 -2.21 -11.18 -21.51
C ASP A 73 -0.87 -10.60 -21.99
N VAL A 74 0.16 -11.43 -21.98
CA VAL A 74 1.50 -11.04 -22.43
C VAL A 74 1.55 -10.65 -23.91
N HIS A 75 0.59 -11.10 -24.74
CA HIS A 75 0.51 -10.73 -26.14
C HIS A 75 0.01 -9.30 -26.35
N GLU A 76 -0.82 -8.80 -25.45
CA GLU A 76 -1.27 -7.39 -25.44
C GLU A 76 -0.31 -6.47 -24.69
N LEU A 77 0.50 -7.02 -23.79
CA LEU A 77 1.38 -6.23 -22.90
C LEU A 77 2.50 -5.54 -23.71
N CYS A 78 2.62 -4.22 -23.50
CA CYS A 78 3.75 -3.39 -23.90
C CYS A 78 4.58 -3.05 -22.67
N GLY A 79 5.84 -3.45 -22.65
CA GLY A 79 6.73 -3.23 -21.51
C GLY A 79 6.82 -4.41 -20.57
N THR A 80 7.14 -4.15 -19.31
CA THR A 80 7.50 -5.22 -18.36
C THR A 80 6.84 -4.99 -17.00
N ILE A 81 6.31 -6.04 -16.40
CA ILE A 81 5.90 -6.07 -15.00
C ILE A 81 7.04 -6.67 -14.19
N VAL A 82 7.48 -5.98 -13.16
CA VAL A 82 8.47 -6.41 -12.16
C VAL A 82 7.74 -6.55 -10.84
N ALA A 83 7.53 -7.77 -10.33
CA ALA A 83 6.75 -7.95 -9.13
C ALA A 83 7.57 -8.55 -7.98
N VAL A 84 7.44 -7.91 -6.81
CA VAL A 84 7.98 -8.35 -5.52
C VAL A 84 6.80 -8.58 -4.57
N PRO A 85 6.10 -9.72 -4.68
CA PRO A 85 4.86 -9.95 -3.95
C PRO A 85 5.06 -10.06 -2.43
N CYS A 86 6.27 -10.32 -1.97
CA CYS A 86 6.61 -10.39 -0.56
C CYS A 86 7.98 -9.77 -0.29
N GLN A 87 8.00 -8.50 0.13
CA GLN A 87 9.24 -7.79 0.47
C GLN A 87 9.88 -8.35 1.75
N ASN A 88 9.07 -8.82 2.70
CA ASN A 88 9.50 -9.27 4.03
C ASN A 88 8.96 -10.68 4.35
N PRO A 89 9.60 -11.73 3.83
CA PRO A 89 9.13 -13.11 4.04
C PRO A 89 9.07 -13.54 5.50
N VAL A 90 9.95 -13.01 6.36
CA VAL A 90 9.96 -13.34 7.80
C VAL A 90 8.77 -12.70 8.51
N ALA A 91 8.48 -11.42 8.22
CA ALA A 91 7.31 -10.77 8.80
C ALA A 91 6.01 -11.44 8.33
N PHE A 92 5.94 -11.88 7.08
CA PHE A 92 4.81 -12.63 6.53
C PHE A 92 4.60 -13.98 7.23
N GLU A 93 5.67 -14.75 7.44
CA GLU A 93 5.61 -16.04 8.15
C GLU A 93 5.08 -15.90 9.58
N TRP A 94 5.32 -14.75 10.22
CA TRP A 94 4.95 -14.48 11.60
C TRP A 94 3.72 -13.58 11.76
N ASP A 95 3.01 -13.27 10.69
CA ASP A 95 1.85 -12.36 10.69
C ASP A 95 2.15 -11.04 11.43
N SER A 96 3.36 -10.53 11.29
CA SER A 96 3.84 -9.39 12.06
C SER A 96 4.04 -8.15 11.20
N ARG A 97 3.77 -6.98 11.80
CA ARG A 97 4.01 -5.71 11.14
C ARG A 97 5.51 -5.46 10.89
N ASN A 98 6.33 -5.68 11.91
CA ASN A 98 7.78 -5.50 11.86
C ASN A 98 8.48 -6.83 11.62
N THR A 99 9.74 -6.79 11.20
CA THR A 99 10.55 -8.00 11.05
C THR A 99 10.87 -8.60 12.43
N PRO A 100 10.43 -9.82 12.76
CA PRO A 100 10.61 -10.39 14.11
C PRO A 100 12.05 -10.60 14.57
N ILE A 101 13.01 -10.60 13.64
CA ILE A 101 14.44 -10.85 13.95
C ILE A 101 15.09 -9.64 14.61
N ASP A 102 14.78 -8.43 14.18
CA ASP A 102 15.42 -7.19 14.65
C ASP A 102 14.40 -6.12 15.07
N ASP A 103 13.10 -6.42 14.98
CA ASP A 103 11.96 -5.55 15.28
C ASP A 103 11.90 -4.25 14.47
N TYR A 104 12.61 -4.18 13.34
CA TYR A 104 12.58 -3.02 12.47
C TYR A 104 11.37 -3.01 11.56
N ASN A 105 10.80 -1.82 11.37
CA ASN A 105 9.81 -1.57 10.34
C ASN A 105 10.51 -1.43 8.97
N MET A 106 10.35 -2.43 8.12
CA MET A 106 11.00 -2.45 6.80
C MET A 106 10.65 -1.22 5.96
N ASN A 107 9.43 -0.70 6.08
CA ASN A 107 9.00 0.52 5.38
C ASN A 107 9.59 1.82 5.98
N ARG A 108 10.73 1.71 6.67
CA ARG A 108 11.56 2.81 7.19
C ARG A 108 13.05 2.56 6.96
N THR A 109 13.43 1.51 6.23
CA THR A 109 14.83 1.11 6.09
C THR A 109 15.39 1.30 4.67
N TYR A 110 14.56 1.69 3.68
CA TYR A 110 15.03 1.94 2.31
C TYR A 110 15.95 3.17 2.22
N PRO A 111 17.03 3.10 1.41
CA PRO A 111 17.41 2.04 0.46
C PRO A 111 18.04 0.79 1.09
N GLY A 112 18.22 0.74 2.39
CA GLY A 112 18.84 -0.37 3.08
C GLY A 112 20.36 -0.31 3.18
N ASN A 113 20.91 -1.33 3.83
CA ASN A 113 22.35 -1.51 3.98
C ASN A 113 22.67 -3.03 3.94
N ALA A 114 23.39 -3.48 2.91
CA ALA A 114 23.73 -4.89 2.74
C ALA A 114 24.61 -5.48 3.87
N ARG A 115 25.18 -4.63 4.75
CA ARG A 115 25.95 -5.01 5.94
C ARG A 115 25.29 -4.56 7.25
N GLY A 116 24.05 -4.09 7.16
CA GLY A 116 23.28 -3.60 8.29
C GLY A 116 22.50 -4.70 9.01
N TRP A 117 21.48 -4.28 9.75
CA TRP A 117 20.54 -5.19 10.39
C TRP A 117 19.79 -6.03 9.35
N PHE A 118 19.16 -7.12 9.79
CA PHE A 118 18.51 -8.06 8.88
C PHE A 118 17.47 -7.37 7.96
N THR A 119 16.64 -6.50 8.51
CA THR A 119 15.64 -5.74 7.74
C THR A 119 16.29 -4.79 6.73
N GLU A 120 17.43 -4.17 7.08
CA GLU A 120 18.17 -3.32 6.14
C GLU A 120 18.77 -4.13 4.99
N GLN A 121 19.16 -5.39 5.23
CA GLN A 121 19.65 -6.29 4.17
C GLN A 121 18.51 -6.65 3.19
N LEU A 122 17.27 -6.87 3.68
CA LEU A 122 16.10 -7.08 2.82
C LEU A 122 15.85 -5.87 1.92
N SER A 123 15.83 -4.66 2.50
CA SER A 123 15.65 -3.43 1.73
C SER A 123 16.77 -3.21 0.70
N ALA A 124 18.02 -3.47 1.08
CA ALA A 124 19.16 -3.34 0.18
C ALA A 124 19.13 -4.32 -1.01
N ALA A 125 18.50 -5.49 -0.84
CA ALA A 125 18.32 -6.44 -1.93
C ALA A 125 17.23 -6.00 -2.93
N ILE A 126 16.23 -5.24 -2.49
CA ILE A 126 15.11 -4.78 -3.32
C ILE A 126 15.41 -3.44 -4.00
N SER A 127 16.12 -2.55 -3.31
CA SER A 127 16.37 -1.17 -3.79
C SER A 127 16.92 -1.05 -5.21
N PRO A 128 17.81 -1.94 -5.71
CA PRO A 128 18.30 -1.86 -7.08
C PRO A 128 17.20 -1.95 -8.15
N LEU A 129 16.07 -2.61 -7.85
CA LEU A 129 14.94 -2.69 -8.76
C LEU A 129 14.32 -1.31 -9.05
N CYS A 130 14.40 -0.38 -8.08
CA CYS A 130 13.86 0.98 -8.24
C CYS A 130 14.55 1.75 -9.37
N ASP A 131 15.85 1.52 -9.62
CA ASP A 131 16.58 2.14 -10.72
C ASP A 131 16.12 1.63 -12.09
N GLU A 132 15.55 0.43 -12.14
CA GLU A 132 15.24 -0.29 -13.38
C GLU A 132 13.79 -0.14 -13.84
N VAL A 133 12.91 0.50 -13.05
CA VAL A 133 11.48 0.66 -13.33
C VAL A 133 11.07 2.13 -13.44
N ASP A 134 9.94 2.43 -14.05
CA ASP A 134 9.43 3.77 -14.28
C ASP A 134 8.38 4.19 -13.23
N MET A 135 7.66 3.20 -12.71
CA MET A 135 6.54 3.39 -11.78
C MET A 135 6.50 2.28 -10.74
N LEU A 136 6.11 2.64 -9.52
CA LEU A 136 5.85 1.72 -8.42
C LEU A 136 4.40 1.82 -7.93
N ILE A 137 3.75 0.66 -7.76
CA ILE A 137 2.58 0.52 -6.91
C ILE A 137 3.00 -0.31 -5.70
N ASP A 138 2.95 0.29 -4.50
CA ASP A 138 3.29 -0.38 -3.25
C ASP A 138 2.03 -0.59 -2.42
N TRP A 139 1.70 -1.86 -2.12
CA TRP A 139 0.51 -2.18 -1.36
C TRP A 139 0.79 -2.25 0.13
N HIS A 140 -0.08 -1.53 0.86
CA HIS A 140 -0.23 -1.62 2.30
C HIS A 140 -1.67 -1.98 2.65
N GLY A 141 -1.88 -2.46 3.87
CA GLY A 141 -3.20 -2.81 4.38
C GLY A 141 -3.40 -2.29 5.79
N GLY A 142 -4.63 -2.36 6.28
CA GLY A 142 -5.01 -1.90 7.61
C GLY A 142 -4.38 -2.68 8.77
N GLY A 143 -3.73 -3.82 8.49
CA GLY A 143 -3.25 -4.73 9.50
C GLY A 143 -4.37 -5.48 10.20
N TYR A 144 -4.05 -6.18 11.27
CA TYR A 144 -5.02 -7.01 12.00
C TYR A 144 -6.18 -6.20 12.59
N GLY A 145 -7.41 -6.54 12.21
CA GLY A 145 -8.64 -5.94 12.72
C GLY A 145 -8.96 -4.53 12.21
N SER A 146 -8.22 -4.03 11.23
CA SER A 146 -8.50 -2.76 10.56
C SER A 146 -8.82 -2.97 9.08
N ALA A 147 -9.63 -2.09 8.51
CA ALA A 147 -9.91 -2.03 7.08
C ALA A 147 -9.54 -0.66 6.53
N ILE A 148 -8.91 -0.63 5.35
CA ILE A 148 -8.39 0.59 4.72
C ILE A 148 -8.67 0.54 3.22
N ASN A 149 -9.04 1.70 2.61
CA ASN A 149 -9.28 1.74 1.17
C ASN A 149 -9.13 3.15 0.60
N TYR A 150 -7.92 3.57 0.24
CA TYR A 150 -7.63 4.80 -0.48
C TYR A 150 -6.24 4.76 -1.12
N ILE A 151 -5.96 5.70 -2.04
CA ILE A 151 -4.60 5.90 -2.57
C ILE A 151 -3.90 7.00 -1.77
N LEU A 152 -2.70 6.71 -1.30
CA LEU A 152 -1.83 7.71 -0.71
C LEU A 152 -0.87 8.24 -1.78
N LEU A 153 -1.04 9.52 -2.10
CA LEU A 153 -0.15 10.30 -2.96
C LEU A 153 0.88 11.03 -2.08
N ARG A 154 2.13 10.93 -2.46
CA ARG A 154 3.24 11.56 -1.72
C ARG A 154 3.93 12.56 -2.64
N LEU A 155 3.17 13.59 -3.06
CA LEU A 155 3.61 14.49 -4.11
C LEU A 155 4.73 15.47 -3.67
N GLY A 156 4.83 15.81 -2.39
CA GLY A 156 5.91 16.64 -1.85
C GLY A 156 6.39 17.73 -2.81
N SER A 157 7.70 17.92 -2.89
CA SER A 157 8.42 18.78 -3.85
C SER A 157 8.93 18.00 -5.08
N HIS A 158 8.40 16.83 -5.36
CA HIS A 158 8.86 15.98 -6.45
C HIS A 158 8.46 16.55 -7.82
N GLU A 159 9.39 16.64 -8.76
CA GLU A 159 9.19 17.21 -10.10
C GLU A 159 8.16 16.44 -10.95
N GLY A 160 7.95 15.14 -10.69
CA GLY A 160 6.94 14.29 -11.34
C GLY A 160 5.55 14.30 -10.69
N GLY A 161 5.26 15.25 -9.78
CA GLY A 161 4.04 15.26 -8.96
C GLY A 161 2.72 15.17 -9.73
N ASP A 162 2.63 15.83 -10.87
CA ASP A 162 1.43 15.82 -11.72
C ASP A 162 1.19 14.44 -12.34
N GLU A 163 2.23 13.73 -12.77
CA GLU A 163 2.10 12.41 -13.35
C GLU A 163 1.78 11.37 -12.27
N THR A 164 2.41 11.45 -11.11
CA THR A 164 2.07 10.60 -9.95
C THR A 164 0.59 10.78 -9.54
N GLU A 165 0.06 12.00 -9.59
CA GLU A 165 -1.35 12.25 -9.30
C GLU A 165 -2.26 11.60 -10.34
N LYS A 166 -1.95 11.74 -11.64
CA LYS A 166 -2.71 11.11 -12.73
C LYS A 166 -2.70 9.57 -12.60
N LEU A 167 -1.56 8.98 -12.28
CA LEU A 167 -1.44 7.54 -12.03
C LEU A 167 -2.28 7.09 -10.83
N GLY A 168 -2.30 7.88 -9.75
CA GLY A 168 -3.15 7.63 -8.60
C GLY A 168 -4.65 7.71 -8.93
N LEU A 169 -5.06 8.71 -9.70
CA LEU A 169 -6.43 8.84 -10.20
C LEU A 169 -6.78 7.69 -11.15
N ALA A 170 -5.87 7.34 -12.05
CA ALA A 170 -6.06 6.23 -12.98
C ALA A 170 -6.25 4.88 -12.26
N TYR A 171 -5.68 4.69 -11.06
CA TYR A 171 -5.92 3.48 -10.27
C TYR A 171 -7.42 3.23 -10.02
N GLY A 172 -8.21 4.31 -9.84
CA GLY A 172 -9.67 4.25 -9.86
C GLY A 172 -10.34 3.96 -8.53
N LEU A 173 -9.69 4.22 -7.39
CA LEU A 173 -10.38 4.30 -6.10
C LEU A 173 -11.07 5.66 -5.96
N GLU A 174 -12.15 5.69 -5.17
CA GLU A 174 -12.94 6.91 -4.95
C GLU A 174 -12.16 7.97 -4.16
N TYR A 175 -11.35 7.54 -3.17
CA TYR A 175 -10.61 8.44 -2.31
C TYR A 175 -9.10 8.36 -2.53
N LEU A 176 -8.49 9.54 -2.65
CA LEU A 176 -7.06 9.72 -2.67
C LEU A 176 -6.66 10.71 -1.56
N TYR A 177 -5.53 10.51 -0.94
CA TYR A 177 -4.98 11.47 0.00
C TYR A 177 -3.72 12.11 -0.56
N ASN A 178 -3.73 13.45 -0.65
CA ASN A 178 -2.60 14.26 -1.03
C ASN A 178 -2.45 15.43 -0.04
N GLY A 179 -1.98 15.11 1.13
CA GLY A 179 -1.74 16.09 2.18
C GLY A 179 -0.30 16.06 2.68
N LYS A 180 0.08 17.11 3.38
CA LYS A 180 1.36 17.14 4.08
C LYS A 180 1.34 16.06 5.17
N PRO A 181 2.47 15.34 5.39
CA PRO A 181 2.58 14.44 6.52
C PRO A 181 2.23 15.18 7.81
N ALA A 182 1.36 14.61 8.63
CA ALA A 182 1.08 15.13 9.96
C ALA A 182 2.34 14.90 10.83
N GLY A 183 3.17 15.93 10.99
CA GLY A 183 4.40 15.86 11.75
C GLY A 183 5.66 16.03 10.88
N PRO A 184 6.85 15.80 11.44
CA PRO A 184 8.11 15.94 10.71
C PRO A 184 8.11 15.10 9.44
N ALA A 185 8.63 15.65 8.33
CA ALA A 185 8.74 14.95 7.05
C ALA A 185 9.44 13.57 7.19
N ALA A 186 10.26 13.42 8.22
CA ALA A 186 10.91 12.19 8.62
C ALA A 186 9.95 11.03 8.97
N ALA A 187 8.65 11.27 9.19
CA ALA A 187 7.71 10.21 9.53
C ALA A 187 7.56 9.12 8.45
N TYR A 188 7.90 9.43 7.20
CA TYR A 188 7.83 8.51 6.07
C TYR A 188 9.18 8.27 5.39
N ALA A 189 10.23 8.93 5.80
CA ALA A 189 11.57 8.71 5.28
C ALA A 189 11.94 7.22 5.40
N GLY A 190 12.59 6.69 4.36
CA GLY A 190 12.99 5.29 4.30
C GLY A 190 11.87 4.31 3.92
N SER A 191 10.69 4.76 3.47
CA SER A 191 9.75 3.87 2.79
C SER A 191 10.20 3.60 1.35
N LEU A 192 9.77 2.46 0.78
CA LEU A 192 10.07 2.12 -0.62
C LEU A 192 9.56 3.20 -1.59
N THR A 193 8.33 3.68 -1.35
CA THR A 193 7.71 4.75 -2.15
C THR A 193 8.50 6.05 -2.05
N ASP A 194 8.92 6.45 -0.83
CA ASP A 194 9.73 7.65 -0.64
C ASP A 194 11.07 7.54 -1.35
N TYR A 195 11.73 6.39 -1.25
CA TYR A 195 12.97 6.12 -1.96
C TYR A 195 12.78 6.24 -3.48
N MET A 196 11.73 5.65 -4.04
CA MET A 196 11.40 5.74 -5.47
C MET A 196 11.23 7.20 -5.93
N LEU A 197 10.54 8.03 -5.11
CA LEU A 197 10.37 9.46 -5.39
C LEU A 197 11.69 10.24 -5.32
N THR A 198 12.62 9.88 -4.42
CA THR A 198 13.96 10.50 -4.38
C THR A 198 14.78 10.23 -5.64
N LEU A 199 14.48 9.15 -6.36
CA LEU A 199 15.09 8.83 -7.66
C LEU A 199 14.43 9.59 -8.83
N GLY A 200 13.45 10.46 -8.56
CA GLY A 200 12.72 11.21 -9.58
C GLY A 200 11.70 10.38 -10.35
N LYS A 201 11.28 9.24 -9.81
CA LYS A 201 10.35 8.30 -10.44
C LYS A 201 8.96 8.33 -9.80
N ASN A 202 7.96 7.84 -10.52
CA ASN A 202 6.59 7.84 -10.04
C ASN A 202 6.31 6.69 -9.07
N ALA A 203 5.56 6.96 -8.01
CA ALA A 203 5.16 5.94 -7.06
C ALA A 203 3.87 6.30 -6.34
N ILE A 204 2.98 5.33 -6.18
CA ILE A 204 1.77 5.45 -5.36
C ILE A 204 1.74 4.36 -4.31
N VAL A 205 1.12 4.66 -3.17
CA VAL A 205 0.78 3.66 -2.17
C VAL A 205 -0.70 3.34 -2.29
N ALA A 206 -1.01 2.07 -2.49
CA ALA A 206 -2.39 1.59 -2.45
C ALA A 206 -2.65 1.02 -1.04
N GLU A 207 -3.30 1.82 -0.21
CA GLU A 207 -3.74 1.43 1.13
C GLU A 207 -5.07 0.69 1.00
N ILE A 208 -5.05 -0.65 0.93
CA ILE A 208 -6.21 -1.47 0.56
C ILE A 208 -6.31 -2.73 1.42
N GLY A 209 -7.52 -2.98 1.91
CA GLY A 209 -7.89 -4.21 2.58
C GLY A 209 -7.65 -4.23 4.08
N SER A 210 -7.86 -5.38 4.67
CA SER A 210 -7.55 -5.66 6.08
C SER A 210 -6.23 -6.43 6.20
N GLY A 211 -5.91 -6.91 7.38
CA GLY A 211 -4.71 -7.72 7.60
C GLY A 211 -4.79 -9.08 6.93
N MET A 212 -5.34 -10.06 7.64
CA MET A 212 -5.34 -11.47 7.21
C MET A 212 -6.60 -11.89 6.45
N GLU A 213 -7.66 -11.08 6.49
CA GLU A 213 -8.91 -11.37 5.81
C GLU A 213 -8.89 -10.77 4.40
N LEU A 214 -9.15 -11.62 3.40
CA LEU A 214 -9.24 -11.21 2.00
C LEU A 214 -10.70 -11.03 1.60
N ALA A 215 -11.11 -9.79 1.35
CA ALA A 215 -12.40 -9.48 0.76
C ALA A 215 -12.30 -9.54 -0.76
N PHE A 216 -13.08 -10.39 -1.41
CA PHE A 216 -13.02 -10.62 -2.86
C PHE A 216 -13.24 -9.37 -3.70
N ASP A 217 -14.18 -8.52 -3.31
CA ASP A 217 -14.48 -7.25 -3.97
C ASP A 217 -13.34 -6.24 -3.86
N ILE A 218 -12.66 -6.20 -2.70
CA ILE A 218 -11.48 -5.37 -2.46
C ILE A 218 -10.31 -5.85 -3.32
N VAL A 219 -10.04 -7.15 -3.35
CA VAL A 219 -8.99 -7.71 -4.23
C VAL A 219 -9.31 -7.43 -5.69
N ALA A 220 -10.55 -7.65 -6.14
CA ALA A 220 -10.97 -7.37 -7.51
C ALA A 220 -10.82 -5.88 -7.88
N SER A 221 -11.10 -4.97 -6.93
CA SER A 221 -10.87 -3.53 -7.14
C SER A 221 -9.38 -3.20 -7.28
N GLY A 222 -8.53 -3.86 -6.51
CA GLY A 222 -7.08 -3.73 -6.59
C GLY A 222 -6.51 -4.22 -7.93
N VAL A 223 -6.95 -5.41 -8.38
CA VAL A 223 -6.58 -5.95 -9.70
C VAL A 223 -6.99 -4.99 -10.83
N ARG A 224 -8.25 -4.52 -10.81
CA ARG A 224 -8.73 -3.51 -11.77
C ARG A 224 -7.86 -2.25 -11.73
N GLY A 225 -7.47 -1.80 -10.53
CA GLY A 225 -6.59 -0.65 -10.35
C GLY A 225 -5.26 -0.79 -11.06
N VAL A 226 -4.60 -1.95 -10.96
CA VAL A 226 -3.35 -2.22 -11.71
C VAL A 226 -3.58 -2.16 -13.22
N PHE A 227 -4.62 -2.83 -13.72
CA PHE A 227 -4.94 -2.80 -15.15
C PHE A 227 -5.25 -1.37 -15.63
N ASN A 228 -5.93 -0.57 -14.84
CA ASN A 228 -6.19 0.83 -15.13
C ASN A 228 -4.89 1.65 -15.23
N VAL A 229 -3.97 1.50 -14.27
CA VAL A 229 -2.66 2.16 -14.32
C VAL A 229 -1.87 1.71 -15.55
N MET A 230 -1.84 0.42 -15.85
CA MET A 230 -1.18 -0.09 -17.07
C MET A 230 -1.79 0.47 -18.35
N LYS A 231 -3.12 0.62 -18.43
CA LYS A 231 -3.78 1.29 -19.57
C LYS A 231 -3.40 2.76 -19.66
N HIS A 232 -3.36 3.48 -18.54
CA HIS A 232 -2.95 4.88 -18.51
C HIS A 232 -1.50 5.04 -18.99
N MET A 233 -0.61 4.13 -18.61
CA MET A 233 0.79 4.10 -19.06
C MET A 233 0.98 3.63 -20.52
N GLY A 234 -0.08 3.25 -21.21
CA GLY A 234 0.00 2.66 -22.57
C GLY A 234 0.59 1.25 -22.63
N MET A 235 0.65 0.57 -21.47
CA MET A 235 1.12 -0.82 -21.40
C MET A 235 0.07 -1.83 -21.90
N LEU A 236 -1.20 -1.47 -21.80
CA LEU A 236 -2.33 -2.27 -22.28
C LEU A 236 -3.28 -1.42 -23.12
N PRO A 237 -4.04 -2.01 -24.05
CA PRO A 237 -5.04 -1.30 -24.82
C PRO A 237 -6.25 -0.89 -23.96
N GLY A 238 -6.98 0.13 -24.41
CA GLY A 238 -8.20 0.64 -23.78
C GLY A 238 -7.98 1.79 -22.80
N THR A 239 -9.03 2.15 -22.07
CA THR A 239 -9.04 3.26 -21.12
C THR A 239 -9.28 2.75 -19.71
N PRO A 240 -8.79 3.46 -18.66
CA PRO A 240 -9.11 3.15 -17.28
C PRO A 240 -10.63 3.16 -17.01
N ILE A 241 -11.11 2.24 -16.18
CA ILE A 241 -12.48 2.21 -15.68
C ILE A 241 -12.49 2.93 -14.34
N LEU A 242 -13.07 4.13 -14.31
CA LEU A 242 -13.05 5.02 -13.16
C LEU A 242 -14.45 5.11 -12.52
N PRO A 243 -14.54 5.42 -11.21
CA PRO A 243 -15.81 5.84 -10.63
C PRO A 243 -16.24 7.20 -11.21
N SER A 244 -17.53 7.50 -11.23
CA SER A 244 -18.05 8.79 -11.75
C SER A 244 -17.44 10.00 -11.04
N ARG A 245 -16.95 9.80 -9.81
CA ARG A 245 -16.37 10.88 -9.00
C ARG A 245 -15.24 10.36 -8.14
N GLN A 246 -14.17 11.15 -8.03
CA GLN A 246 -13.05 10.91 -7.13
C GLN A 246 -12.79 12.14 -6.24
N TYR A 247 -12.30 11.89 -5.04
CA TYR A 247 -12.03 12.92 -4.04
C TYR A 247 -10.56 12.90 -3.64
N ILE A 248 -9.85 14.01 -3.85
CA ILE A 248 -8.50 14.18 -3.34
C ILE A 248 -8.58 14.91 -2.01
N ILE A 249 -8.49 14.13 -0.94
CA ILE A 249 -8.51 14.60 0.45
C ILE A 249 -7.20 15.32 0.77
N ARG A 250 -7.26 16.44 1.45
CA ARG A 250 -6.09 17.22 1.92
C ARG A 250 -5.89 17.09 3.43
N ASP A 251 -6.99 17.04 4.17
CA ASP A 251 -6.97 16.94 5.63
C ASP A 251 -7.36 15.52 6.05
N ARG A 252 -6.44 14.86 6.73
CA ARG A 252 -6.54 13.46 7.17
C ARG A 252 -6.34 13.34 8.69
N PRO A 253 -7.36 13.65 9.49
CA PRO A 253 -7.29 13.48 10.94
C PRO A 253 -6.99 12.03 11.33
N LEU A 254 -5.92 11.86 12.10
CA LEU A 254 -5.56 10.60 12.70
C LEU A 254 -6.05 10.60 14.14
N VAL A 255 -7.01 9.74 14.45
CA VAL A 255 -7.58 9.64 15.79
C VAL A 255 -6.89 8.52 16.56
N ARG A 256 -6.29 8.89 17.68
CA ARG A 256 -5.62 7.99 18.61
C ARG A 256 -6.33 8.01 19.95
N PRO A 257 -6.61 6.84 20.56
CA PRO A 257 -7.09 6.76 21.94
C PRO A 257 -6.15 7.47 22.90
N LYS A 258 -6.71 8.23 23.83
CA LYS A 258 -5.98 8.80 24.95
C LYS A 258 -5.83 7.79 26.09
N ASN A 259 -6.79 6.88 26.19
CA ASN A 259 -6.84 5.85 27.21
C ASN A 259 -6.73 4.45 26.57
N GLY A 260 -6.05 3.55 27.26
CA GLY A 260 -6.07 2.12 26.93
C GLY A 260 -7.29 1.44 27.50
N GLY A 261 -7.75 0.38 26.84
CA GLY A 261 -8.91 -0.40 27.26
C GLY A 261 -9.45 -1.31 26.17
N MET A 262 -10.70 -1.66 26.30
CA MET A 262 -11.44 -2.40 25.27
C MET A 262 -12.15 -1.39 24.36
N PHE A 263 -11.81 -1.43 23.08
CA PHE A 263 -12.38 -0.61 22.04
C PHE A 263 -13.65 -1.26 21.48
N TYR A 264 -14.72 -0.50 21.42
CA TYR A 264 -16.02 -0.91 20.88
C TYR A 264 -16.40 0.03 19.75
N PRO A 265 -16.32 -0.41 18.47
CA PRO A 265 -16.77 0.41 17.35
C PRO A 265 -18.28 0.54 17.33
N GLU A 266 -18.79 1.75 17.07
CA GLU A 266 -20.20 2.03 16.76
C GLU A 266 -20.45 1.94 15.24
N CYS A 267 -19.37 1.99 14.44
CA CYS A 267 -19.35 1.86 13.00
C CYS A 267 -18.48 0.66 12.62
N GLY A 268 -19.07 -0.34 11.98
CA GLY A 268 -18.36 -1.52 11.49
C GLY A 268 -17.70 -1.29 10.12
N ALA A 269 -17.10 -2.34 9.55
CA ALA A 269 -16.37 -2.28 8.28
C ALA A 269 -17.23 -1.76 7.10
N GLU A 270 -18.54 -1.87 7.18
CA GLU A 270 -19.49 -1.35 6.19
C GLU A 270 -19.48 0.19 6.06
N TYR A 271 -18.85 0.89 7.03
CA TYR A 271 -18.66 2.35 6.96
C TYR A 271 -17.40 2.76 6.21
N LEU A 272 -16.54 1.82 5.81
CA LEU A 272 -15.35 2.15 5.03
C LEU A 272 -15.74 2.94 3.78
N ASN A 273 -15.07 4.07 3.56
CA ASN A 273 -15.36 5.06 2.51
C ASN A 273 -16.76 5.74 2.59
N ARG A 274 -17.52 5.52 3.66
CA ARG A 274 -18.74 6.28 3.90
C ARG A 274 -18.47 7.56 4.68
N THR A 275 -19.36 8.51 4.51
CA THR A 275 -19.29 9.82 5.15
C THR A 275 -20.33 9.93 6.26
N VAL A 276 -19.93 10.49 7.39
CA VAL A 276 -20.80 10.84 8.51
C VAL A 276 -20.59 12.29 8.92
N PRO A 277 -21.61 12.97 9.49
CA PRO A 277 -21.47 14.34 9.96
C PRO A 277 -20.61 14.41 11.21
N LYS A 278 -20.02 15.59 11.46
CA LYS A 278 -19.27 15.91 12.66
C LYS A 278 -20.07 15.63 13.92
N GLY A 279 -19.38 15.07 14.92
CA GLY A 279 -19.98 14.74 16.21
C GLY A 279 -20.75 13.41 16.24
N THR A 280 -20.81 12.67 15.10
CA THR A 280 -21.34 11.30 15.11
C THR A 280 -20.50 10.43 16.03
N PRO A 281 -21.08 9.70 17.00
CA PRO A 281 -20.35 8.71 17.81
C PRO A 281 -19.80 7.60 16.90
N VAL A 282 -18.52 7.27 17.01
CA VAL A 282 -17.88 6.25 16.15
C VAL A 282 -17.29 5.10 16.95
N ALA A 283 -16.90 5.32 18.21
CA ALA A 283 -16.46 4.27 19.10
C ALA A 283 -16.50 4.69 20.56
N THR A 284 -16.48 3.69 21.45
CA THR A 284 -16.22 3.87 22.88
C THR A 284 -15.06 2.99 23.33
N ILE A 285 -14.36 3.44 24.38
CA ILE A 285 -13.34 2.64 25.07
C ILE A 285 -13.83 2.37 26.50
N ARG A 286 -13.82 1.14 26.92
CA ARG A 286 -14.23 0.72 28.25
C ARG A 286 -13.04 0.20 29.06
N CYS A 287 -13.06 0.51 30.36
CA CYS A 287 -12.14 -0.10 31.31
C CYS A 287 -12.41 -1.61 31.40
N PRO A 288 -11.40 -2.49 31.20
CA PRO A 288 -11.61 -3.94 31.27
C PRO A 288 -11.87 -4.44 32.69
N LEU A 289 -11.66 -3.63 33.72
CA LEU A 289 -11.81 -4.01 35.13
C LEU A 289 -13.14 -3.52 35.74
N THR A 290 -13.56 -2.30 35.40
CA THR A 290 -14.80 -1.69 35.95
C THR A 290 -15.95 -1.67 34.96
N PHE A 291 -15.67 -1.89 33.64
CA PHE A 291 -16.59 -1.84 32.51
C PHE A 291 -17.16 -0.45 32.19
N ASP A 292 -16.71 0.58 32.91
CA ASP A 292 -17.11 1.96 32.64
C ASP A 292 -16.58 2.43 31.29
N ILE A 293 -17.34 3.30 30.63
CA ILE A 293 -16.86 4.05 29.44
C ILE A 293 -15.86 5.08 29.94
N ILE A 294 -14.60 4.96 29.48
CA ILE A 294 -13.51 5.87 29.88
C ILE A 294 -13.13 6.85 28.75
N GLU A 295 -13.57 6.58 27.52
CA GLU A 295 -13.41 7.49 26.39
C GLU A 295 -14.50 7.26 25.36
N SER A 296 -14.99 8.34 24.75
CA SER A 296 -15.87 8.29 23.57
C SER A 296 -15.20 9.02 22.42
N ILE A 297 -15.24 8.43 21.25
CA ILE A 297 -14.62 8.95 20.02
C ILE A 297 -15.72 9.38 19.07
N TYR A 298 -15.56 10.60 18.49
CA TYR A 298 -16.53 11.21 17.61
C TYR A 298 -15.90 11.58 16.27
N ALA A 299 -16.71 11.60 15.22
CA ALA A 299 -16.33 12.08 13.90
C ALA A 299 -15.87 13.54 13.96
N PRO A 300 -14.65 13.88 13.48
CA PRO A 300 -14.06 15.20 13.73
C PRO A 300 -14.40 16.29 12.70
N CYS A 301 -14.78 15.91 11.46
CA CYS A 301 -14.95 16.82 10.34
C CYS A 301 -16.41 17.05 9.99
N GLU A 302 -16.74 18.14 9.30
CA GLU A 302 -18.12 18.42 8.83
C GLU A 302 -18.65 17.28 7.93
N GLU A 303 -17.78 16.74 7.04
CA GLU A 303 -18.03 15.54 6.26
C GLU A 303 -16.91 14.54 6.52
N THR A 304 -17.00 13.79 7.61
CA THR A 304 -15.98 12.79 7.99
C THR A 304 -16.12 11.53 7.16
N VAL A 305 -15.12 11.19 6.35
CA VAL A 305 -15.03 9.90 5.64
C VAL A 305 -14.08 8.96 6.34
N PHE A 306 -14.44 7.66 6.42
CA PHE A 306 -13.60 6.62 6.98
C PHE A 306 -12.60 6.13 5.92
N LEU A 307 -11.32 6.44 6.07
CA LEU A 307 -10.24 5.99 5.17
C LEU A 307 -9.55 4.73 5.70
N ASP A 308 -9.36 4.67 7.02
CA ASP A 308 -8.89 3.50 7.77
C ASP A 308 -9.69 3.40 9.06
N MET A 309 -10.15 2.21 9.36
CA MET A 309 -11.01 1.99 10.52
C MET A 309 -10.77 0.66 11.20
N ARG A 310 -10.78 0.68 12.52
CA ARG A 310 -10.86 -0.51 13.34
C ARG A 310 -12.32 -0.93 13.47
N GLY A 311 -12.73 -1.90 12.67
CA GLY A 311 -14.12 -2.35 12.57
C GLY A 311 -14.53 -3.44 13.56
N VAL A 312 -13.65 -3.84 14.49
CA VAL A 312 -13.86 -4.94 15.43
C VAL A 312 -13.56 -4.53 16.87
N MET A 313 -14.19 -5.20 17.82
CA MET A 313 -13.81 -5.07 19.23
C MET A 313 -12.38 -5.57 19.43
N ALA A 314 -11.56 -4.76 20.08
CA ALA A 314 -10.15 -5.07 20.29
C ALA A 314 -9.60 -4.40 21.56
N LYS A 315 -8.51 -4.96 22.06
CA LYS A 315 -7.66 -4.26 23.03
C LYS A 315 -6.95 -3.10 22.32
N VAL A 316 -6.91 -1.92 22.94
CA VAL A 316 -6.15 -0.77 22.48
C VAL A 316 -5.27 -0.21 23.60
N HIS A 317 -4.12 0.31 23.21
CA HIS A 317 -3.24 1.11 24.08
C HIS A 317 -3.39 2.60 23.79
N PRO A 318 -3.01 3.49 24.74
CA PRO A 318 -2.92 4.92 24.45
C PRO A 318 -2.00 5.16 23.25
N GLY A 319 -2.48 5.94 22.28
CA GLY A 319 -1.71 6.25 21.09
C GLY A 319 -1.81 5.26 19.93
N ASP A 320 -2.51 4.14 20.06
CA ASP A 320 -2.81 3.23 18.93
C ASP A 320 -3.61 3.96 17.84
N TYR A 321 -3.66 3.35 16.65
CA TYR A 321 -4.58 3.81 15.60
C TYR A 321 -6.00 3.33 15.93
N ALA A 322 -6.96 4.26 16.05
CA ALA A 322 -8.39 3.95 16.08
C ALA A 322 -8.99 4.15 14.70
N TYR A 323 -8.81 5.36 14.13
CA TYR A 323 -9.31 5.73 12.81
C TYR A 323 -8.32 6.67 12.11
N ILE A 324 -8.24 6.52 10.78
CA ILE A 324 -7.78 7.58 9.89
C ILE A 324 -9.00 8.08 9.14
N PHE A 325 -9.39 9.32 9.41
CA PHE A 325 -10.47 9.97 8.71
C PHE A 325 -9.96 10.87 7.58
N GLY A 326 -10.85 11.22 6.65
CA GLY A 326 -10.65 12.31 5.72
C GLY A 326 -11.71 13.36 5.94
N ASP A 327 -11.37 14.63 5.70
CA ASP A 327 -12.34 15.70 5.59
C ASP A 327 -12.77 15.85 4.12
N ARG A 328 -13.93 15.28 3.77
CA ARG A 328 -14.44 15.34 2.40
C ARG A 328 -14.90 16.74 2.03
N SER A 329 -15.31 17.58 2.99
CA SER A 329 -15.74 18.96 2.72
C SER A 329 -14.62 19.85 2.15
N THR A 330 -13.34 19.46 2.39
CA THR A 330 -12.15 20.17 1.88
C THR A 330 -11.52 19.49 0.67
N ALA A 331 -12.11 18.41 0.16
CA ALA A 331 -11.56 17.65 -0.94
C ALA A 331 -11.64 18.39 -2.27
N ARG A 332 -10.64 18.19 -3.12
CA ARG A 332 -10.75 18.51 -4.54
C ARG A 332 -11.52 17.39 -5.23
N VAL A 333 -12.63 17.72 -5.84
CA VAL A 333 -13.50 16.78 -6.57
C VAL A 333 -13.05 16.68 -8.02
N ILE A 334 -12.96 15.45 -8.51
CA ILE A 334 -12.69 15.12 -9.92
C ILE A 334 -13.94 14.41 -10.42
N GLU A 335 -14.59 14.97 -11.41
CA GLU A 335 -15.69 14.32 -12.14
C GLU A 335 -15.08 13.55 -13.32
N ASN A 336 -15.45 12.28 -13.46
CA ASN A 336 -15.04 11.43 -14.58
C ASN A 336 -16.26 11.20 -15.50
N ASP A 337 -16.04 11.36 -16.79
CA ASP A 337 -17.07 11.19 -17.84
C ASP A 337 -17.45 9.71 -18.07
#